data_47960e4b353fefec6281a8d09f1fb62c
#
_entry.id   47960e4b353fefec6281a8d09f1fb62c
#
_cell.length_a   1.000
_cell.length_b   1.000
_cell.length_c   1.000
_cell.angle_alpha   90.00
_cell.angle_beta   90.00
_cell.angle_gamma   90.00
#
_symmetry.space_group_name_H-M   'P 1'
#
loop_
_entity.id
_entity.type
_entity.pdbx_description
1 polymer ?
#
loop_
_entity_poly.entity_id
_entity_poly.type
_entity_poly.pdbx_seq_one_letter_code
_entity_poly.pdbx_strand_id
1 'polypeptide(L)'
;MYRLRTASQKYSIVFALLALVIWTVLLLGISMLLPYPLLRWDPYLPQLLLDTLLAAGGIGMLSLLGDLSILRFSGKQFGKRLLVGGYFLLIGASSLIQNLASADRGTIRSPGHLLLFVLSMLMIGVAEEITFRGVIATLLFRRYGKTTSGVWFCVIASGILFGCPHLINAIGGGSALTGVLVQAVSAVGSGMVFTAMYYRTIWVPILLHAWIDFAGLIVSGLYGEGTIGTVISSYSLWQMVSVLPYLIIAAYLLRDTKMQEILQTTKSDSALSSTI
;
A
#
# COMPACT_ATOMS: atom_id res chain seq x y z
N MET A 1 22.13 5.73 -15.64
CA MET A 1 21.59 5.79 -14.26
C MET A 1 21.79 7.16 -13.60
N TYR A 2 22.99 7.73 -13.57
CA TYR A 2 23.24 9.04 -12.92
C TYR A 2 22.30 10.16 -13.40
N ARG A 3 22.18 10.37 -14.72
CA ARG A 3 21.28 11.41 -15.29
C ARG A 3 19.81 11.21 -14.89
N LEU A 4 19.33 9.97 -14.84
CA LEU A 4 17.96 9.67 -14.44
C LEU A 4 17.72 10.00 -12.97
N ARG A 5 18.67 9.64 -12.09
CA ARG A 5 18.61 9.94 -10.66
C ARG A 5 18.59 11.44 -10.40
N THR A 6 19.47 12.21 -11.09
CA THR A 6 19.48 13.67 -10.99
C THR A 6 18.17 14.30 -11.49
N ALA A 7 17.63 13.81 -12.62
CA ALA A 7 16.36 14.29 -13.15
C ALA A 7 15.20 13.95 -12.19
N SER A 8 15.17 12.76 -11.60
CA SER A 8 14.11 12.36 -10.66
C SER A 8 14.13 13.18 -9.37
N GLN A 9 15.29 13.61 -8.91
CA GLN A 9 15.42 14.53 -7.77
C GLN A 9 14.93 15.94 -8.12
N LYS A 10 15.21 16.42 -9.34
CA LYS A 10 14.80 17.76 -9.79
C LYS A 10 13.29 17.83 -10.05
N TYR A 11 12.72 16.79 -10.67
CA TYR A 11 11.32 16.72 -11.11
C TYR A 11 10.55 15.64 -10.36
N SER A 12 10.73 15.54 -9.05
CA SER A 12 10.24 14.42 -8.24
C SER A 12 8.71 14.19 -8.33
N ILE A 13 7.91 15.26 -8.42
CA ILE A 13 6.46 15.14 -8.61
C ILE A 13 6.14 14.48 -9.95
N VAL A 14 6.82 14.92 -11.03
CA VAL A 14 6.60 14.34 -12.37
C VAL A 14 6.97 12.85 -12.37
N PHE A 15 8.10 12.49 -11.74
CA PHE A 15 8.52 11.10 -11.63
C PHE A 15 7.58 10.28 -10.73
N ALA A 16 7.04 10.86 -9.65
CA ALA A 16 6.04 10.20 -8.81
C ALA A 16 4.73 9.94 -9.58
N LEU A 17 4.26 10.93 -10.36
CA LEU A 17 3.09 10.76 -11.23
C LEU A 17 3.34 9.75 -12.36
N LEU A 18 4.53 9.77 -12.97
CA LEU A 18 4.91 8.77 -13.96
C LEU A 18 4.94 7.35 -13.35
N ALA A 19 5.50 7.19 -12.15
CA ALA A 19 5.49 5.91 -11.46
C ALA A 19 4.06 5.42 -11.18
N LEU A 20 3.15 6.32 -10.76
CA LEU A 20 1.72 6.02 -10.60
C LEU A 20 1.08 5.60 -11.92
N VAL A 21 1.31 6.35 -13.00
CA VAL A 21 0.76 6.02 -14.33
C VAL A 21 1.30 4.67 -14.83
N ILE A 22 2.61 4.43 -14.71
CA ILE A 22 3.23 3.15 -15.08
C ILE A 22 2.60 2.01 -14.29
N TRP A 23 2.47 2.15 -12.96
CA TRP A 23 1.85 1.14 -12.12
C TRP A 23 0.39 0.88 -12.54
N THR A 24 -0.39 1.92 -12.77
CA THR A 24 -1.79 1.82 -13.24
C THR A 24 -1.90 1.14 -14.60
N VAL A 25 -1.03 1.50 -15.56
CA VAL A 25 -1.01 0.88 -16.89
C VAL A 25 -0.59 -0.59 -16.80
N LEU A 26 0.37 -0.93 -15.95
CA LEU A 26 0.75 -2.32 -15.69
C LEU A 26 -0.39 -3.10 -15.05
N LEU A 27 -1.05 -2.53 -14.03
CA LEU A 27 -2.22 -3.13 -13.37
C LEU A 27 -3.29 -3.50 -14.39
N LEU A 28 -3.74 -2.53 -15.18
CA LEU A 28 -4.79 -2.73 -16.18
C LEU A 28 -4.32 -3.65 -17.32
N GLY A 29 -3.12 -3.43 -17.85
CA GLY A 29 -2.58 -4.21 -18.96
C GLY A 29 -2.37 -5.68 -18.60
N ILE A 30 -1.78 -5.96 -17.43
CA ILE A 30 -1.59 -7.35 -16.97
C ILE A 30 -2.95 -8.01 -16.68
N SER A 31 -3.88 -7.29 -16.05
CA SER A 31 -5.23 -7.82 -15.78
C SER A 31 -5.96 -8.22 -17.07
N MET A 32 -5.79 -7.45 -18.15
CA MET A 32 -6.37 -7.78 -19.46
C MET A 32 -5.67 -8.95 -20.15
N LEU A 33 -4.39 -9.17 -19.89
CA LEU A 33 -3.59 -10.21 -20.52
C LEU A 33 -3.66 -11.55 -19.78
N LEU A 34 -4.12 -11.56 -18.52
CA LEU A 34 -4.26 -12.79 -17.75
C LEU A 34 -5.33 -13.69 -18.39
N PRO A 35 -4.97 -14.93 -18.77
CA PRO A 35 -5.88 -15.77 -19.52
C PRO A 35 -7.08 -16.21 -18.68
N TYR A 36 -8.28 -16.10 -19.26
CA TYR A 36 -9.55 -16.50 -18.67
C TYR A 36 -9.58 -17.90 -18.02
N PRO A 37 -8.87 -18.93 -18.52
CA PRO A 37 -8.77 -20.22 -17.87
C PRO A 37 -8.18 -20.19 -16.45
N LEU A 38 -7.23 -19.27 -16.16
CA LEU A 38 -6.66 -19.13 -14.82
C LEU A 38 -7.70 -18.64 -13.79
N LEU A 39 -8.62 -17.77 -14.22
CA LEU A 39 -9.72 -17.27 -13.38
C LEU A 39 -10.70 -18.40 -12.98
N ARG A 40 -10.83 -19.42 -13.82
CA ARG A 40 -11.69 -20.58 -13.55
C ARG A 40 -11.07 -21.56 -12.57
N TRP A 41 -9.74 -21.58 -12.48
CA TRP A 41 -9.03 -22.51 -11.61
C TRP A 41 -9.08 -22.06 -10.16
N ASP A 42 -8.65 -20.83 -9.89
CA ASP A 42 -8.71 -20.21 -8.57
C ASP A 42 -8.64 -18.68 -8.71
N PRO A 43 -9.52 -17.90 -8.06
CA PRO A 43 -9.55 -16.44 -8.20
C PRO A 43 -8.31 -15.75 -7.63
N TYR A 44 -7.59 -16.38 -6.70
CA TYR A 44 -6.39 -15.80 -6.10
C TYR A 44 -5.10 -16.06 -6.90
N LEU A 45 -5.10 -17.03 -7.82
CA LEU A 45 -3.93 -17.26 -8.66
C LEU A 45 -3.63 -16.09 -9.63
N PRO A 46 -4.61 -15.57 -10.39
CA PRO A 46 -4.40 -14.38 -11.21
C PRO A 46 -3.99 -13.16 -10.38
N GLN A 47 -4.60 -12.96 -9.20
CA GLN A 47 -4.24 -11.87 -8.28
C GLN A 47 -2.79 -11.99 -7.83
N LEU A 48 -2.36 -13.17 -7.39
CA LEU A 48 -0.98 -13.44 -6.98
C LEU A 48 0.02 -13.15 -8.10
N LEU A 49 -0.29 -13.59 -9.33
CA LEU A 49 0.56 -13.34 -10.50
C LEU A 49 0.64 -11.85 -10.83
N LEU A 50 -0.51 -11.16 -10.85
CA LEU A 50 -0.58 -9.72 -11.07
C LEU A 50 0.30 -8.95 -10.08
N ASP A 51 0.11 -9.18 -8.79
CA ASP A 51 0.84 -8.46 -7.74
C ASP A 51 2.34 -8.80 -7.72
N THR A 52 2.69 -10.05 -8.08
CA THR A 52 4.10 -10.44 -8.25
C THR A 52 4.76 -9.65 -9.38
N LEU A 53 4.07 -9.47 -10.51
CA LEU A 53 4.58 -8.68 -11.64
C LEU A 53 4.64 -7.18 -11.30
N LEU A 54 3.64 -6.65 -10.60
CA LEU A 54 3.64 -5.26 -10.11
C LEU A 54 4.77 -5.02 -9.12
N ALA A 55 5.02 -5.95 -8.18
CA ALA A 55 6.13 -5.87 -7.25
C ALA A 55 7.48 -5.88 -7.98
N ALA A 56 7.64 -6.76 -8.97
CA ALA A 56 8.84 -6.81 -9.81
C ALA A 56 9.05 -5.48 -10.57
N GLY A 57 7.99 -4.87 -11.10
CA GLY A 57 8.01 -3.54 -11.70
C GLY A 57 8.46 -2.46 -10.71
N GLY A 58 7.92 -2.46 -9.50
CA GLY A 58 8.33 -1.56 -8.41
C GLY A 58 9.80 -1.72 -8.02
N ILE A 59 10.29 -2.96 -7.89
CA ILE A 59 11.70 -3.27 -7.63
C ILE A 59 12.58 -2.76 -8.80
N GLY A 60 12.14 -2.95 -10.04
CA GLY A 60 12.79 -2.42 -11.22
C GLY A 60 12.93 -0.89 -11.16
N MET A 61 11.86 -0.18 -10.81
CA MET A 61 11.91 1.28 -10.62
C MET A 61 12.88 1.68 -9.51
N LEU A 62 12.87 0.99 -8.36
CA LEU A 62 13.83 1.23 -7.27
C LEU A 62 15.27 1.00 -7.71
N SER A 63 15.53 -0.04 -8.50
CA SER A 63 16.86 -0.31 -9.08
C SER A 63 17.34 0.83 -9.98
N LEU A 64 16.47 1.30 -10.87
CA LEU A 64 16.78 2.44 -11.77
C LEU A 64 17.06 3.75 -11.00
N LEU A 65 16.37 3.96 -9.88
CA LEU A 65 16.56 5.11 -9.00
C LEU A 65 17.75 4.96 -8.02
N GLY A 66 18.33 3.77 -7.92
CA GLY A 66 19.43 3.46 -7.01
C GLY A 66 19.00 3.30 -5.55
N ASP A 67 17.77 2.83 -5.29
CA ASP A 67 17.12 2.83 -3.98
C ASP A 67 16.83 1.44 -3.39
N LEU A 68 17.43 0.39 -3.93
CA LEU A 68 17.22 -0.98 -3.45
C LEU A 68 17.54 -1.19 -1.95
N SER A 69 18.31 -0.28 -1.34
CA SER A 69 18.59 -0.32 0.10
C SER A 69 17.33 -0.22 0.98
N ILE A 70 16.25 0.37 0.46
CA ILE A 70 14.95 0.46 1.14
C ILE A 70 14.36 -0.92 1.44
N LEU A 71 14.67 -1.93 0.61
CA LEU A 71 14.19 -3.28 0.76
C LEU A 71 14.96 -4.09 1.81
N ARG A 72 16.05 -3.54 2.39
CA ARG A 72 16.81 -4.26 3.40
C ARG A 72 15.97 -4.48 4.65
N PHE A 73 15.80 -5.73 5.02
CA PHE A 73 15.17 -6.11 6.27
C PHE A 73 16.13 -5.87 7.44
N SER A 74 15.65 -5.22 8.48
CA SER A 74 16.35 -5.11 9.75
C SER A 74 15.46 -5.61 10.88
N GLY A 75 15.86 -6.69 11.52
CA GLY A 75 15.16 -7.25 12.69
C GLY A 75 15.28 -6.38 13.94
N LYS A 76 16.21 -5.41 13.96
CA LYS A 76 16.39 -4.51 15.13
C LYS A 76 15.12 -3.72 15.36
N GLN A 77 14.56 -3.87 16.57
CA GLN A 77 13.33 -3.19 17.01
C GLN A 77 12.08 -3.46 16.13
N PHE A 78 12.09 -4.51 15.30
CA PHE A 78 10.98 -4.81 14.39
C PHE A 78 9.65 -4.91 15.14
N GLY A 79 9.58 -5.64 16.25
CA GLY A 79 8.38 -5.73 17.08
C GLY A 79 7.90 -4.38 17.61
N LYS A 80 8.82 -3.51 18.08
CA LYS A 80 8.46 -2.14 18.51
C LYS A 80 7.90 -1.30 17.36
N ARG A 81 8.46 -1.45 16.16
CA ARG A 81 7.98 -0.76 14.94
C ARG A 81 6.61 -1.28 14.51
N LEU A 82 6.37 -2.58 14.64
CA LEU A 82 5.07 -3.18 14.38
C LEU A 82 4.02 -2.67 15.36
N LEU A 83 4.36 -2.53 16.64
CA LEU A 83 3.46 -1.96 17.67
C LEU A 83 3.09 -0.50 17.42
N VAL A 84 3.92 0.28 16.71
CA VAL A 84 3.53 1.62 16.23
C VAL A 84 2.33 1.54 15.29
N GLY A 85 2.17 0.44 14.57
CA GLY A 85 0.99 0.11 13.76
C GLY A 85 -0.15 -0.56 14.54
N GLY A 86 -0.16 -0.49 15.88
CA GLY A 86 -1.14 -1.17 16.73
C GLY A 86 -2.60 -0.88 16.35
N TYR A 87 -2.89 0.32 15.87
CA TYR A 87 -4.21 0.65 15.34
C TYR A 87 -4.63 -0.26 14.18
N PHE A 88 -3.73 -0.52 13.22
CA PHE A 88 -4.01 -1.45 12.10
C PHE A 88 -4.16 -2.88 12.57
N LEU A 89 -3.37 -3.30 13.58
CA LEU A 89 -3.53 -4.62 14.18
C LEU A 89 -4.92 -4.78 14.82
N LEU A 90 -5.39 -3.76 15.55
CA LEU A 90 -6.70 -3.76 16.19
C LEU A 90 -7.85 -3.70 15.17
N ILE A 91 -7.76 -2.84 14.15
CA ILE A 91 -8.78 -2.78 13.09
C ILE A 91 -8.86 -4.11 12.36
N GLY A 92 -7.73 -4.67 11.94
CA GLY A 92 -7.71 -5.96 11.26
C GLY A 92 -8.27 -7.07 12.14
N ALA A 93 -7.92 -7.13 13.44
CA ALA A 93 -8.49 -8.11 14.35
C ALA A 93 -10.01 -7.93 14.52
N SER A 94 -10.48 -6.67 14.65
CA SER A 94 -11.91 -6.37 14.71
C SER A 94 -12.65 -6.79 13.44
N SER A 95 -12.09 -6.46 12.27
CA SER A 95 -12.63 -6.87 10.96
C SER A 95 -12.67 -8.39 10.82
N LEU A 96 -11.60 -9.07 11.20
CA LEU A 96 -11.53 -10.53 11.18
C LEU A 96 -12.65 -11.17 12.02
N ILE A 97 -12.81 -10.70 13.26
CA ILE A 97 -13.84 -11.20 14.18
C ILE A 97 -15.24 -10.93 13.61
N GLN A 98 -15.53 -9.73 13.13
CA GLN A 98 -16.82 -9.35 12.57
C GLN A 98 -17.15 -10.17 11.32
N ASN A 99 -16.20 -10.29 10.39
CA ASN A 99 -16.39 -11.06 9.16
C ASN A 99 -16.62 -12.54 9.44
N LEU A 100 -15.87 -13.15 10.36
CA LEU A 100 -16.08 -14.55 10.74
C LEU A 100 -17.38 -14.77 11.54
N ALA A 101 -17.84 -13.79 12.33
CA ALA A 101 -19.08 -13.87 13.07
C ALA A 101 -20.32 -13.74 12.18
N SER A 102 -20.23 -12.96 11.10
CA SER A 102 -21.32 -12.71 10.14
C SER A 102 -21.33 -13.68 8.95
N ALA A 103 -20.29 -14.50 8.77
CA ALA A 103 -20.19 -15.41 7.66
C ALA A 103 -21.19 -16.57 7.79
N ASP A 104 -21.90 -16.88 6.70
CA ASP A 104 -22.54 -18.18 6.55
C ASP A 104 -21.43 -19.23 6.46
N ARG A 105 -21.42 -20.16 7.42
CA ARG A 105 -20.37 -21.18 7.54
C ARG A 105 -20.56 -22.25 6.46
N GLY A 106 -20.10 -21.93 5.25
CA GLY A 106 -19.99 -22.87 4.14
C GLY A 106 -18.89 -23.92 4.34
N THR A 107 -18.62 -24.69 3.30
CA THR A 107 -17.51 -25.63 3.28
C THR A 107 -16.19 -24.88 3.11
N ILE A 108 -15.24 -25.11 4.01
CA ILE A 108 -13.90 -24.54 3.90
C ILE A 108 -13.22 -25.04 2.61
N ARG A 109 -12.64 -24.11 1.87
CA ARG A 109 -11.95 -24.39 0.61
C ARG A 109 -10.70 -25.25 0.80
N SER A 110 -10.18 -25.78 -0.31
CA SER A 110 -9.00 -26.63 -0.30
C SER A 110 -7.75 -25.94 0.29
N PRO A 111 -6.79 -26.70 0.86
CA PRO A 111 -5.55 -26.11 1.36
C PRO A 111 -4.77 -25.30 0.30
N GLY A 112 -4.83 -25.73 -0.98
CA GLY A 112 -4.21 -24.97 -2.08
C GLY A 112 -4.84 -23.62 -2.29
N HIS A 113 -6.17 -23.52 -2.24
CA HIS A 113 -6.89 -22.24 -2.30
C HIS A 113 -6.53 -21.32 -1.12
N LEU A 114 -6.51 -21.86 0.10
CA LEU A 114 -6.13 -21.10 1.30
C LEU A 114 -4.70 -20.55 1.19
N LEU A 115 -3.78 -21.36 0.68
CA LEU A 115 -2.40 -20.92 0.45
C LEU A 115 -2.33 -19.79 -0.57
N LEU A 116 -3.03 -19.91 -1.70
CA LEU A 116 -3.10 -18.86 -2.72
C LEU A 116 -3.71 -17.57 -2.16
N PHE A 117 -4.78 -17.68 -1.36
CA PHE A 117 -5.36 -16.53 -0.67
C PHE A 117 -4.33 -15.81 0.21
N VAL A 118 -3.66 -16.53 1.12
CA VAL A 118 -2.68 -15.92 2.04
C VAL A 118 -1.52 -15.27 1.26
N LEU A 119 -1.00 -15.96 0.24
CA LEU A 119 0.08 -15.43 -0.58
C LEU A 119 -0.36 -14.20 -1.39
N SER A 120 -1.60 -14.17 -1.90
CA SER A 120 -2.14 -13.00 -2.61
C SER A 120 -2.25 -11.80 -1.68
N MET A 121 -2.77 -11.95 -0.46
CA MET A 121 -2.85 -10.84 0.50
C MET A 121 -1.46 -10.28 0.83
N LEU A 122 -0.48 -11.16 0.99
CA LEU A 122 0.90 -10.73 1.22
C LEU A 122 1.46 -9.98 -0.01
N MET A 123 1.21 -10.47 -1.22
CA MET A 123 1.75 -9.87 -2.45
C MET A 123 1.09 -8.56 -2.82
N ILE A 124 -0.20 -8.35 -2.51
CA ILE A 124 -0.85 -7.02 -2.60
C ILE A 124 -0.06 -6.01 -1.75
N GLY A 125 0.16 -6.32 -0.47
CA GLY A 125 0.93 -5.45 0.41
C GLY A 125 2.36 -5.20 -0.09
N VAL A 126 3.05 -6.22 -0.63
CA VAL A 126 4.39 -6.08 -1.21
C VAL A 126 4.36 -5.16 -2.43
N ALA A 127 3.48 -5.40 -3.39
CA ALA A 127 3.41 -4.66 -4.65
C ALA A 127 3.09 -3.18 -4.42
N GLU A 128 2.08 -2.92 -3.59
CA GLU A 128 1.63 -1.56 -3.33
C GLU A 128 2.63 -0.80 -2.46
N GLU A 129 3.13 -1.38 -1.37
CA GLU A 129 4.06 -0.66 -0.50
C GLU A 129 5.41 -0.39 -1.17
N ILE A 130 5.93 -1.31 -1.99
CA ILE A 130 7.16 -1.05 -2.77
C ILE A 130 6.96 0.12 -3.72
N THR A 131 5.82 0.18 -4.40
CA THR A 131 5.56 1.26 -5.35
C THR A 131 5.28 2.58 -4.64
N PHE A 132 4.36 2.59 -3.68
CA PHE A 132 3.89 3.86 -3.09
C PHE A 132 4.85 4.40 -2.03
N ARG A 133 5.44 3.56 -1.18
CA ARG A 133 6.40 4.00 -0.15
C ARG A 133 7.82 3.89 -0.65
N GLY A 134 8.17 2.79 -1.31
CA GLY A 134 9.50 2.59 -1.87
C GLY A 134 9.83 3.62 -2.95
N VAL A 135 8.99 3.77 -3.97
CA VAL A 135 9.26 4.67 -5.11
C VAL A 135 8.68 6.05 -4.89
N ILE A 136 7.35 6.18 -4.81
CA ILE A 136 6.65 7.48 -4.84
C ILE A 136 7.01 8.34 -3.62
N ALA A 137 6.85 7.83 -2.40
CA ALA A 137 7.16 8.59 -1.21
C ALA A 137 8.64 8.96 -1.14
N THR A 138 9.55 8.04 -1.51
CA THR A 138 10.99 8.32 -1.55
C THR A 138 11.33 9.46 -2.48
N LEU A 139 10.74 9.50 -3.69
CA LEU A 139 10.93 10.61 -4.63
C LEU A 139 10.48 11.95 -4.04
N LEU A 140 9.34 11.99 -3.37
CA LEU A 140 8.81 13.18 -2.73
C LEU A 140 9.69 13.63 -1.57
N PHE A 141 10.06 12.73 -0.67
CA PHE A 141 10.90 13.07 0.50
C PHE A 141 12.29 13.56 0.13
N ARG A 142 12.93 13.02 -0.87
CA ARG A 142 14.22 13.47 -1.35
C ARG A 142 14.22 14.95 -1.77
N ARG A 143 13.13 15.40 -2.33
CA ARG A 143 13.02 16.79 -2.79
C ARG A 143 12.46 17.72 -1.74
N TYR A 144 11.40 17.31 -1.05
CA TYR A 144 10.61 18.18 -0.17
C TYR A 144 10.78 17.87 1.32
N GLY A 145 11.25 16.69 1.72
CA GLY A 145 11.33 16.24 3.10
C GLY A 145 12.37 16.96 4.00
N LYS A 146 12.90 18.11 3.56
CA LYS A 146 13.95 18.86 4.27
C LYS A 146 13.42 19.87 5.29
N THR A 147 12.12 20.13 5.28
CA THR A 147 11.42 21.05 6.18
C THR A 147 10.17 20.38 6.75
N THR A 148 9.69 20.86 7.90
CA THR A 148 8.47 20.34 8.54
C THR A 148 7.27 20.39 7.59
N SER A 149 7.03 21.51 6.92
CA SER A 149 5.95 21.63 5.94
C SER A 149 6.15 20.70 4.74
N GLY A 150 7.40 20.52 4.31
CA GLY A 150 7.73 19.58 3.23
C GLY A 150 7.50 18.13 3.60
N VAL A 151 7.76 17.72 4.84
CA VAL A 151 7.42 16.37 5.35
C VAL A 151 5.91 16.16 5.33
N TRP A 152 5.13 17.13 5.82
CA TRP A 152 3.67 17.06 5.75
C TRP A 152 3.16 16.97 4.31
N PHE A 153 3.73 17.78 3.41
CA PHE A 153 3.41 17.68 1.99
C PHE A 153 3.68 16.27 1.43
N CYS A 154 4.84 15.68 1.74
CA CYS A 154 5.17 14.33 1.27
C CYS A 154 4.18 13.28 1.78
N VAL A 155 3.79 13.34 3.06
CA VAL A 155 2.85 12.40 3.67
C VAL A 155 1.46 12.53 3.04
N ILE A 156 0.96 13.76 2.91
CA ILE A 156 -0.36 14.03 2.32
C ILE A 156 -0.38 13.64 0.84
N ALA A 157 0.60 14.10 0.06
CA ALA A 157 0.68 13.80 -1.37
C ALA A 157 0.81 12.29 -1.64
N SER A 158 1.65 11.58 -0.87
CA SER A 158 1.77 10.13 -0.99
C SER A 158 0.47 9.40 -0.63
N GLY A 159 -0.25 9.86 0.40
CA GLY A 159 -1.57 9.33 0.75
C GLY A 159 -2.59 9.52 -0.39
N ILE A 160 -2.67 10.72 -0.96
CA ILE A 160 -3.57 11.02 -2.09
C ILE A 160 -3.22 10.14 -3.29
N LEU A 161 -1.93 10.05 -3.67
CA LEU A 161 -1.49 9.24 -4.79
C LEU A 161 -1.76 7.73 -4.55
N PHE A 162 -1.80 7.29 -3.30
CA PHE A 162 -2.19 5.92 -2.95
C PHE A 162 -3.70 5.68 -3.05
N GLY A 163 -4.52 6.64 -2.67
CA GLY A 163 -5.98 6.53 -2.76
C GLY A 163 -6.53 6.63 -4.20
N CYS A 164 -5.88 7.42 -5.06
CA CYS A 164 -6.36 7.65 -6.43
C CYS A 164 -6.56 6.40 -7.28
N PRO A 165 -5.66 5.40 -7.30
CA PRO A 165 -5.85 4.18 -8.10
C PRO A 165 -7.09 3.37 -7.72
N HIS A 166 -7.54 3.45 -6.48
CA HIS A 166 -8.75 2.74 -6.04
C HIS A 166 -10.02 3.19 -6.77
N LEU A 167 -10.00 4.42 -7.34
CA LEU A 167 -11.11 4.92 -8.18
C LEU A 167 -11.31 4.09 -9.45
N ILE A 168 -10.30 3.33 -9.89
CA ILE A 168 -10.41 2.40 -11.03
C ILE A 168 -11.45 1.32 -10.78
N ASN A 169 -11.69 0.94 -9.52
CA ASN A 169 -12.69 -0.06 -9.15
C ASN A 169 -14.14 0.36 -9.52
N ALA A 170 -14.37 1.63 -9.85
CA ALA A 170 -15.64 2.10 -10.40
C ALA A 170 -15.77 1.85 -11.92
N ILE A 171 -14.66 1.55 -12.61
CA ILE A 171 -14.65 1.34 -14.06
C ILE A 171 -15.13 -0.09 -14.34
N GLY A 172 -16.06 -0.23 -15.28
CA GLY A 172 -16.58 -1.54 -15.67
C GLY A 172 -17.74 -2.08 -14.81
N GLY A 173 -18.26 -1.29 -13.87
CA GLY A 173 -19.44 -1.66 -13.06
C GLY A 173 -19.18 -2.76 -12.02
N GLY A 174 -17.92 -3.06 -11.70
CA GLY A 174 -17.54 -4.10 -10.74
C GLY A 174 -17.86 -3.78 -9.28
N SER A 175 -17.95 -2.48 -8.95
CA SER A 175 -18.22 -2.02 -7.58
C SER A 175 -19.12 -0.79 -7.57
N ALA A 176 -19.94 -0.64 -6.52
CA ALA A 176 -20.76 0.54 -6.34
C ALA A 176 -19.88 1.79 -6.13
N LEU A 177 -20.18 2.88 -6.84
CA LEU A 177 -19.41 4.13 -6.79
C LEU A 177 -19.24 4.64 -5.35
N THR A 178 -20.30 4.56 -4.54
CA THR A 178 -20.25 4.94 -3.13
C THR A 178 -19.16 4.17 -2.37
N GLY A 179 -19.12 2.85 -2.54
CA GLY A 179 -18.13 2.00 -1.89
C GLY A 179 -16.72 2.30 -2.37
N VAL A 180 -16.54 2.56 -3.66
CA VAL A 180 -15.25 2.96 -4.24
C VAL A 180 -14.75 4.28 -3.67
N LEU A 181 -15.63 5.28 -3.51
CA LEU A 181 -15.26 6.55 -2.88
C LEU A 181 -14.85 6.36 -1.41
N VAL A 182 -15.58 5.54 -0.66
CA VAL A 182 -15.22 5.18 0.73
C VAL A 182 -13.86 4.50 0.78
N GLN A 183 -13.60 3.53 -0.10
CA GLN A 183 -12.32 2.85 -0.20
C GLN A 183 -11.19 3.84 -0.51
N ALA A 184 -11.36 4.69 -1.53
CA ALA A 184 -10.35 5.66 -1.93
C ALA A 184 -9.99 6.64 -0.80
N VAL A 185 -11.01 7.18 -0.09
CA VAL A 185 -10.80 8.09 1.05
C VAL A 185 -10.10 7.37 2.21
N SER A 186 -10.50 6.14 2.52
CA SER A 186 -9.85 5.33 3.55
C SER A 186 -8.39 5.01 3.17
N ALA A 187 -8.14 4.71 1.89
CA ALA A 187 -6.79 4.49 1.37
C ALA A 187 -5.91 5.74 1.46
N VAL A 188 -6.46 6.96 1.21
CA VAL A 188 -5.72 8.20 1.47
C VAL A 188 -5.27 8.26 2.93
N GLY A 189 -6.16 8.01 3.87
CA GLY A 189 -5.86 8.07 5.31
C GLY A 189 -4.82 7.04 5.73
N SER A 190 -5.02 5.76 5.41
CA SER A 190 -4.06 4.69 5.71
C SER A 190 -2.73 4.93 5.01
N GLY A 191 -2.76 5.43 3.77
CA GLY A 191 -1.60 5.83 2.99
C GLY A 191 -0.74 6.89 3.68
N MET A 192 -1.36 7.89 4.30
CA MET A 192 -0.66 8.89 5.11
C MET A 192 0.05 8.25 6.31
N VAL A 193 -0.64 7.36 7.05
CA VAL A 193 -0.06 6.67 8.21
C VAL A 193 1.11 5.79 7.78
N PHE A 194 0.96 4.96 6.76
CA PHE A 194 2.03 4.10 6.26
C PHE A 194 3.24 4.91 5.77
N THR A 195 3.00 6.05 5.12
CA THR A 195 4.07 6.95 4.70
C THR A 195 4.81 7.55 5.90
N ALA A 196 4.11 7.95 6.95
CA ALA A 196 4.74 8.45 8.18
C ALA A 196 5.53 7.34 8.92
N MET A 197 5.14 6.07 8.79
CA MET A 197 5.81 4.92 9.40
C MET A 197 7.04 4.44 8.60
N TYR A 198 7.01 4.55 7.29
CA TYR A 198 7.93 3.86 6.38
C TYR A 198 9.41 4.22 6.58
N TYR A 199 9.73 5.41 7.08
CA TYR A 199 11.12 5.83 7.35
C TYR A 199 11.91 4.90 8.28
N ARG A 200 11.23 4.00 8.98
CA ARG A 200 11.89 3.02 9.84
C ARG A 200 12.10 1.68 9.17
N THR A 201 11.17 1.26 8.33
CA THR A 201 11.23 0.05 7.53
C THR A 201 9.98 -0.09 6.64
N ILE A 202 10.15 -0.47 5.39
CA ILE A 202 9.04 -0.74 4.47
C ILE A 202 8.27 -2.02 4.84
N TRP A 203 8.94 -2.96 5.53
CA TRP A 203 8.37 -4.26 5.88
C TRP A 203 7.21 -4.17 6.88
N VAL A 204 7.20 -3.13 7.73
CA VAL A 204 6.08 -2.94 8.67
C VAL A 204 4.80 -2.51 7.92
N PRO A 205 4.79 -1.48 7.07
CA PRO A 205 3.65 -1.19 6.21
C PRO A 205 3.19 -2.41 5.38
N ILE A 206 4.11 -3.15 4.76
CA ILE A 206 3.78 -4.36 3.98
C ILE A 206 2.97 -5.36 4.82
N LEU A 207 3.43 -5.70 6.02
CA LEU A 207 2.74 -6.68 6.85
C LEU A 207 1.41 -6.16 7.40
N LEU A 208 1.32 -4.88 7.77
CA LEU A 208 0.09 -4.29 8.26
C LEU A 208 -0.96 -4.16 7.14
N HIS A 209 -0.53 -3.84 5.93
CA HIS A 209 -1.38 -3.80 4.75
C HIS A 209 -1.94 -5.19 4.45
N ALA A 210 -1.05 -6.17 4.28
CA ALA A 210 -1.44 -7.57 4.05
C ALA A 210 -2.38 -8.11 5.15
N TRP A 211 -2.18 -7.71 6.40
CA TRP A 211 -3.05 -8.07 7.53
C TRP A 211 -4.46 -7.50 7.38
N ILE A 212 -4.61 -6.23 6.97
CA ILE A 212 -5.92 -5.61 6.79
C ILE A 212 -6.67 -6.27 5.64
N ASP A 213 -5.99 -6.52 4.50
CA ASP A 213 -6.59 -7.17 3.35
C ASP A 213 -6.99 -8.61 3.67
N PHE A 214 -6.11 -9.34 4.36
CA PHE A 214 -6.42 -10.69 4.85
C PHE A 214 -7.68 -10.70 5.73
N ALA A 215 -7.75 -9.79 6.70
CA ALA A 215 -8.89 -9.71 7.61
C ALA A 215 -10.18 -9.28 6.91
N GLY A 216 -10.07 -8.36 5.94
CA GLY A 216 -11.22 -7.87 5.16
C GLY A 216 -11.79 -8.92 4.21
N LEU A 217 -10.94 -9.79 3.66
CA LEU A 217 -11.31 -10.80 2.65
C LEU A 217 -11.37 -12.24 3.20
N ILE A 218 -11.31 -12.42 4.53
CA ILE A 218 -11.21 -13.74 5.15
C ILE A 218 -12.38 -14.68 4.75
N VAL A 219 -13.61 -14.17 4.63
CA VAL A 219 -14.79 -14.96 4.25
C VAL A 219 -14.64 -15.47 2.81
N SER A 220 -14.22 -14.59 1.90
CA SER A 220 -13.92 -14.99 0.52
C SER A 220 -12.76 -16.01 0.47
N GLY A 221 -11.73 -15.81 1.27
CA GLY A 221 -10.60 -16.74 1.38
C GLY A 221 -10.98 -18.11 1.93
N LEU A 222 -11.81 -18.18 2.98
CA LEU A 222 -12.19 -19.45 3.61
C LEU A 222 -13.26 -20.21 2.83
N TYR A 223 -14.29 -19.53 2.35
CA TYR A 223 -15.50 -20.14 1.81
C TYR A 223 -15.66 -19.92 0.30
N GLY A 224 -14.88 -19.04 -0.31
CA GLY A 224 -14.99 -18.66 -1.72
C GLY A 224 -16.22 -17.81 -2.03
N GLU A 225 -16.78 -17.16 -1.01
CA GLU A 225 -17.97 -16.32 -1.14
C GLU A 225 -17.57 -14.85 -1.32
N GLY A 226 -18.22 -14.22 -2.29
CA GLY A 226 -17.96 -12.83 -2.61
C GLY A 226 -16.65 -12.60 -3.38
N THR A 227 -16.46 -11.37 -3.78
CA THR A 227 -15.27 -10.87 -4.48
C THR A 227 -14.82 -9.58 -3.80
N ILE A 228 -13.63 -9.09 -4.13
CA ILE A 228 -13.18 -7.76 -3.70
C ILE A 228 -14.23 -6.69 -4.07
N GLY A 229 -14.83 -6.79 -5.26
CA GLY A 229 -15.86 -5.86 -5.71
C GLY A 229 -17.14 -5.89 -4.86
N THR A 230 -17.57 -7.07 -4.38
CA THR A 230 -18.74 -7.17 -3.48
C THR A 230 -18.45 -6.55 -2.12
N VAL A 231 -17.26 -6.78 -1.57
CA VAL A 231 -16.83 -6.17 -0.30
C VAL A 231 -16.79 -4.64 -0.43
N ILE A 232 -16.16 -4.10 -1.49
CA ILE A 232 -16.14 -2.67 -1.75
C ILE A 232 -17.56 -2.10 -1.88
N SER A 233 -18.43 -2.80 -2.60
CA SER A 233 -19.83 -2.35 -2.81
C SER A 233 -20.66 -2.33 -1.54
N SER A 234 -20.28 -3.06 -0.50
CA SER A 234 -20.93 -3.06 0.80
C SER A 234 -20.62 -1.83 1.67
N TYR A 235 -19.60 -1.05 1.31
CA TYR A 235 -19.22 0.13 2.08
C TYR A 235 -20.28 1.23 1.96
N SER A 236 -20.61 1.85 3.09
CA SER A 236 -21.51 2.97 3.17
C SER A 236 -20.76 4.29 3.39
N LEU A 237 -21.34 5.42 2.99
CA LEU A 237 -20.74 6.75 3.17
C LEU A 237 -20.36 7.05 4.63
N TRP A 238 -21.10 6.47 5.59
CA TRP A 238 -20.79 6.64 7.00
C TRP A 238 -19.38 6.12 7.36
N GLN A 239 -18.89 5.12 6.65
CA GLN A 239 -17.55 4.58 6.87
C GLN A 239 -16.43 5.55 6.46
N MET A 240 -16.72 6.65 5.73
CA MET A 240 -15.73 7.72 5.51
C MET A 240 -15.23 8.36 6.82
N VAL A 241 -16.04 8.30 7.89
CA VAL A 241 -15.61 8.78 9.21
C VAL A 241 -14.38 8.02 9.72
N SER A 242 -14.16 6.78 9.24
CA SER A 242 -12.97 5.98 9.58
C SER A 242 -11.64 6.61 9.13
N VAL A 243 -11.66 7.61 8.25
CA VAL A 243 -10.46 8.37 7.88
C VAL A 243 -9.93 9.21 9.05
N LEU A 244 -10.81 9.69 9.94
CA LEU A 244 -10.42 10.58 11.05
C LEU A 244 -9.36 9.96 11.99
N PRO A 245 -9.51 8.72 12.48
CA PRO A 245 -8.44 8.06 13.21
C PRO A 245 -7.11 8.01 12.47
N TYR A 246 -7.10 7.76 11.15
CA TYR A 246 -5.87 7.77 10.37
C TYR A 246 -5.20 9.14 10.36
N LEU A 247 -5.97 10.22 10.19
CA LEU A 247 -5.44 11.58 10.24
C LEU A 247 -4.84 11.91 11.61
N ILE A 248 -5.52 11.53 12.69
CA ILE A 248 -5.04 11.72 14.06
C ILE A 248 -3.74 10.94 14.29
N ILE A 249 -3.68 9.68 13.84
CA ILE A 249 -2.49 8.85 13.99
C ILE A 249 -1.33 9.39 13.16
N ALA A 250 -1.57 9.80 11.92
CA ALA A 250 -0.55 10.43 11.08
C ALA A 250 0.01 11.69 11.75
N ALA A 251 -0.86 12.56 12.30
CA ALA A 251 -0.45 13.73 13.05
C ALA A 251 0.36 13.38 14.30
N TYR A 252 -0.07 12.38 15.06
CA TYR A 252 0.66 11.89 16.24
C TYR A 252 2.04 11.30 15.87
N LEU A 253 2.12 10.55 14.78
CA LEU A 253 3.39 9.99 14.30
C LEU A 253 4.35 11.09 13.86
N LEU A 254 3.86 12.17 13.26
CA LEU A 254 4.66 13.31 12.82
C LEU A 254 4.92 14.36 13.88
N ARG A 255 4.70 14.05 15.18
CA ARG A 255 5.09 14.92 16.26
C ARG A 255 6.61 15.14 16.32
N ASP A 256 7.08 16.13 17.07
CA ASP A 256 8.44 16.66 17.08
C ASP A 256 9.55 15.60 17.00
N THR A 257 9.48 14.55 17.82
CA THR A 257 10.51 13.49 17.85
C THR A 257 10.65 12.77 16.51
N LYS A 258 9.53 12.37 15.90
CA LYS A 258 9.53 11.70 14.62
C LYS A 258 9.87 12.65 13.48
N MET A 259 9.38 13.86 13.54
CA MET A 259 9.69 14.92 12.59
C MET A 259 11.20 15.16 12.53
N GLN A 260 11.86 15.29 13.68
CA GLN A 260 13.33 15.48 13.73
C GLN A 260 14.08 14.26 13.18
N GLU A 261 13.63 13.04 13.46
CA GLU A 261 14.21 11.83 12.88
C GLU A 261 14.13 11.82 11.34
N ILE A 262 12.98 12.19 10.78
CA ILE A 262 12.79 12.28 9.33
C ILE A 262 13.71 13.35 8.72
N LEU A 263 13.73 14.54 9.33
CA LEU A 263 14.55 15.65 8.85
C LEU A 263 16.05 15.34 8.88
N GLN A 264 16.54 14.65 9.91
CA GLN A 264 17.94 14.23 10.01
C GLN A 264 18.29 13.18 8.96
N THR A 265 17.43 12.16 8.79
CA THR A 265 17.62 11.10 7.79
C THR A 265 17.66 11.69 6.37
N THR A 266 16.74 12.58 6.04
CA THR A 266 16.69 13.22 4.71
C THR A 266 17.92 14.10 4.43
N LYS A 267 18.48 14.75 5.45
CA LYS A 267 19.71 15.54 5.32
C LYS A 267 20.93 14.64 5.09
N SER A 268 21.07 13.53 5.83
CA SER A 268 22.19 12.60 5.65
C SER A 268 22.19 11.94 4.28
N ASP A 269 21.03 11.53 3.77
CA ASP A 269 20.90 10.95 2.43
C ASP A 269 21.27 11.94 1.32
N SER A 270 20.93 13.22 1.51
CA SER A 270 21.30 14.27 0.55
C SER A 270 22.80 14.60 0.55
N ALA A 271 23.48 14.49 1.68
CA ALA A 271 24.92 14.70 1.79
C ALA A 271 25.71 13.56 1.12
N LEU A 272 25.29 12.31 1.30
CA LEU A 272 25.89 11.14 0.64
C LEU A 272 25.72 11.18 -0.88
N SER A 273 24.61 11.71 -1.38
CA SER A 273 24.36 11.82 -2.83
C SER A 273 25.15 12.94 -3.53
N SER A 274 25.68 13.89 -2.78
CA SER A 274 26.52 14.98 -3.32
C SER A 274 28.01 14.65 -3.39
N THR A 275 28.43 13.53 -2.78
CA THR A 275 29.84 13.08 -2.70
C THR A 275 30.17 11.97 -3.71
N ILE A 276 29.18 11.49 -4.47
CA ILE A 276 29.30 10.47 -5.54
C ILE A 276 29.02 11.13 -6.91
#